data_5d857dbc33b1178e79fa4d1452dc47b4
#
_entry.id   5d857dbc33b1178e79fa4d1452dc47b4
#
_cell.length_a   1.000
_cell.length_b   1.000
_cell.length_c   1.000
_cell.angle_alpha   90.00
_cell.angle_beta   90.00
_cell.angle_gamma   90.00
#
_symmetry.space_group_name_H-M   'P 1'
#
loop_
_entity.id
_entity.type
_entity.pdbx_description
1 polymer ?
#
loop_
_entity_poly.entity_id
_entity_poly.type
_entity_poly.pdbx_seq_one_letter_code
_entity_poly.pdbx_strand_id
1 'polypeptide(L)'
;VLLADIQDGTAVAAELGGQYVKCDVTNEADAKAVVAAATAMGELRGLINCAGVGSPQKVVGKEGPSGIAQFSKVVAINLIGTYNLINQAAAAMQALPALAEGERGVIVNTASVAAFDGQIGQAAYSASKAGVVGMTLPIAREMARFGIRVMTIAPGLFETPMMASLPAEVQ
;
A
#
# COMPACT_ATOMS: atom_id res chain seq x y z
N VAL A 1 -2.90 -14.58 9.95
CA VAL A 1 -2.96 -13.39 9.09
C VAL A 1 -3.77 -12.30 9.78
N LEU A 2 -3.34 -11.03 9.67
CA LEU A 2 -4.14 -9.87 10.04
C LEU A 2 -4.53 -9.13 8.75
N LEU A 3 -5.82 -8.91 8.52
CA LEU A 3 -6.34 -8.05 7.47
C LEU A 3 -6.58 -6.65 8.03
N ALA A 4 -6.12 -5.63 7.30
CA ALA A 4 -6.35 -4.23 7.63
C ALA A 4 -6.98 -3.52 6.42
N ASP A 5 -8.16 -2.97 6.59
CA ASP A 5 -8.89 -2.24 5.55
C ASP A 5 -9.80 -1.19 6.18
N ILE A 6 -10.17 -0.17 5.43
CA ILE A 6 -11.20 0.79 5.85
C ILE A 6 -12.61 0.17 5.77
N GLN A 7 -12.80 -0.81 4.88
CA GLN A 7 -14.03 -1.59 4.76
C GLN A 7 -13.98 -2.80 5.68
N ASP A 8 -15.15 -3.32 6.06
CA ASP A 8 -15.23 -4.51 6.91
C ASP A 8 -14.72 -5.76 6.17
N GLY A 9 -13.61 -6.30 6.64
CA GLY A 9 -12.97 -7.51 6.15
C GLY A 9 -13.17 -8.73 7.06
N THR A 10 -14.08 -8.67 8.02
CA THR A 10 -14.25 -9.73 9.04
C THR A 10 -14.52 -11.10 8.43
N ALA A 11 -15.40 -11.18 7.43
CA ALA A 11 -15.73 -12.43 6.76
C ALA A 11 -14.50 -13.06 6.06
N VAL A 12 -13.77 -12.26 5.31
CA VAL A 12 -12.54 -12.71 4.61
C VAL A 12 -11.45 -13.11 5.60
N ALA A 13 -11.29 -12.35 6.68
CA ALA A 13 -10.35 -12.70 7.75
C ALA A 13 -10.68 -14.05 8.38
N ALA A 14 -11.96 -14.33 8.63
CA ALA A 14 -12.40 -15.61 9.18
C ALA A 14 -12.12 -16.79 8.22
N GLU A 15 -12.36 -16.65 6.93
CA GLU A 15 -12.03 -17.65 5.91
C GLU A 15 -10.53 -17.99 5.88
N LEU A 16 -9.68 -17.00 6.15
CA LEU A 16 -8.22 -17.15 6.18
C LEU A 16 -7.69 -17.60 7.56
N GLY A 17 -8.57 -17.86 8.53
CA GLY A 17 -8.17 -18.16 9.90
C GLY A 17 -7.41 -17.01 10.58
N GLY A 18 -7.72 -15.79 10.19
CA GLY A 18 -7.05 -14.57 10.64
C GLY A 18 -7.95 -13.63 11.44
N GLN A 19 -7.50 -12.40 11.62
CA GLN A 19 -8.24 -11.33 12.27
C GLN A 19 -8.37 -10.12 11.34
N TYR A 20 -9.40 -9.31 11.55
CA TYR A 20 -9.60 -8.03 10.86
C TYR A 20 -9.44 -6.87 11.84
N VAL A 21 -8.79 -5.80 11.38
CA VAL A 21 -8.71 -4.52 12.07
C VAL A 21 -9.05 -3.40 11.09
N LYS A 22 -9.99 -2.54 11.46
CA LYS A 22 -10.29 -1.35 10.66
C LYS A 22 -9.09 -0.42 10.66
N CYS A 23 -8.69 0.03 9.46
CA CYS A 23 -7.53 0.91 9.29
C CYS A 23 -7.73 1.86 8.12
N ASP A 24 -7.64 3.13 8.39
CA ASP A 24 -7.33 4.13 7.37
C ASP A 24 -5.81 4.29 7.29
N VAL A 25 -5.21 3.83 6.21
CA VAL A 25 -3.74 3.86 6.03
C VAL A 25 -3.16 5.28 6.10
N THR A 26 -3.98 6.31 5.87
CA THR A 26 -3.54 7.71 5.98
C THR A 26 -3.46 8.20 7.43
N ASN A 27 -4.01 7.44 8.38
CA ASN A 27 -4.01 7.75 9.80
C ASN A 27 -2.86 7.03 10.50
N GLU A 28 -1.94 7.77 11.10
CA GLU A 28 -0.79 7.20 11.81
C GLU A 28 -1.20 6.37 13.03
N ALA A 29 -2.23 6.80 13.76
CA ALA A 29 -2.72 6.06 14.93
C ALA A 29 -3.32 4.70 14.51
N ASP A 30 -4.04 4.63 13.39
CA ASP A 30 -4.59 3.39 12.85
C ASP A 30 -3.45 2.44 12.42
N ALA A 31 -2.45 2.95 11.70
CA ALA A 31 -1.29 2.16 11.29
C ALA A 31 -0.54 1.57 12.51
N LYS A 32 -0.35 2.36 13.56
CA LYS A 32 0.24 1.92 14.83
C LYS A 32 -0.61 0.84 15.50
N ALA A 33 -1.93 1.03 15.53
CA ALA A 33 -2.86 0.06 16.13
C ALA A 33 -2.86 -1.28 15.38
N VAL A 34 -2.84 -1.25 14.04
CA VAL A 34 -2.74 -2.46 13.20
C VAL A 34 -1.46 -3.23 13.46
N VAL A 35 -0.31 -2.56 13.50
CA VAL A 35 0.96 -3.22 13.77
C VAL A 35 1.00 -3.78 15.20
N ALA A 36 0.45 -3.06 16.18
CA ALA A 36 0.34 -3.55 17.56
C ALA A 36 -0.57 -4.80 17.63
N ALA A 37 -1.70 -4.81 16.92
CA ALA A 37 -2.57 -5.99 16.84
C ALA A 37 -1.86 -7.18 16.18
N ALA A 38 -1.13 -6.95 15.09
CA ALA A 38 -0.36 -8.00 14.41
C ALA A 38 0.72 -8.61 15.32
N THR A 39 1.45 -7.77 16.05
CA THR A 39 2.48 -8.23 16.99
C THR A 39 1.91 -8.96 18.21
N ALA A 40 0.68 -8.66 18.63
CA ALA A 40 -0.03 -9.40 19.67
C ALA A 40 -0.44 -10.81 19.22
N MET A 41 -0.59 -11.05 17.92
CA MET A 41 -0.87 -12.39 17.36
C MET A 41 0.38 -13.26 17.23
N GLY A 42 1.57 -12.66 17.26
CA GLY A 42 2.86 -13.35 17.10
C GLY A 42 3.91 -12.46 16.44
N GLU A 43 4.98 -13.06 15.96
CA GLU A 43 6.06 -12.35 15.30
C GLU A 43 5.61 -11.79 13.94
N LEU A 44 5.59 -10.48 13.80
CA LEU A 44 5.29 -9.82 12.53
C LEU A 44 6.47 -9.95 11.56
N ARG A 45 6.41 -10.91 10.64
CA ARG A 45 7.47 -11.21 9.67
C ARG A 45 7.15 -10.74 8.25
N GLY A 46 5.92 -10.36 7.97
CA GLY A 46 5.48 -9.94 6.63
C GLY A 46 4.55 -8.76 6.66
N LEU A 47 4.76 -7.80 5.75
CA LEU A 47 3.82 -6.72 5.44
C LEU A 47 3.55 -6.74 3.94
N ILE A 48 2.27 -6.83 3.57
CA ILE A 48 1.82 -6.71 2.17
C ILE A 48 0.94 -5.46 2.05
N ASN A 49 1.42 -4.44 1.38
CA ASN A 49 0.68 -3.19 1.15
C ASN A 49 -0.13 -3.29 -0.15
N CYS A 50 -1.45 -3.48 -0.01
CA CYS A 50 -2.41 -3.55 -1.12
C CYS A 50 -3.37 -2.36 -1.15
N ALA A 51 -3.45 -1.56 -0.09
CA ALA A 51 -4.36 -0.42 -0.02
C ALA A 51 -4.07 0.60 -1.13
N GLY A 52 -5.11 1.00 -1.84
CA GLY A 52 -4.98 1.97 -2.90
C GLY A 52 -6.30 2.29 -3.60
N VAL A 53 -6.34 3.43 -4.23
CA VAL A 53 -7.47 3.91 -5.01
C VAL A 53 -7.02 4.40 -6.38
N GLY A 54 -7.84 4.13 -7.41
CA GLY A 54 -7.73 4.70 -8.74
C GLY A 54 -8.87 5.69 -8.95
N SER A 55 -8.55 6.93 -9.25
CA SER A 55 -9.59 7.95 -9.50
C SER A 55 -9.13 8.80 -10.67
N PRO A 56 -9.55 8.47 -11.90
CA PRO A 56 -9.15 9.20 -13.09
C PRO A 56 -9.67 10.65 -13.05
N GLN A 57 -8.76 11.60 -13.29
CA GLN A 57 -9.07 13.01 -13.35
C GLN A 57 -8.16 13.69 -14.38
N LYS A 58 -8.76 14.31 -15.40
CA LYS A 58 -7.99 15.12 -16.37
C LYS A 58 -7.41 16.35 -15.68
N VAL A 59 -6.26 16.81 -16.13
CA VAL A 59 -5.63 18.06 -15.63
C VAL A 59 -6.54 19.27 -15.87
N VAL A 60 -7.18 19.28 -17.04
CA VAL A 60 -8.20 20.28 -17.40
C VAL A 60 -9.47 19.54 -17.79
N GLY A 61 -10.55 19.81 -17.07
CA GLY A 61 -11.89 19.30 -17.35
C GLY A 61 -12.70 20.22 -18.28
N LYS A 62 -13.98 19.90 -18.46
CA LYS A 62 -14.88 20.71 -19.29
C LYS A 62 -15.11 22.13 -18.75
N GLU A 63 -15.03 22.27 -17.43
CA GLU A 63 -15.29 23.54 -16.72
C GLU A 63 -14.02 24.31 -16.34
N GLY A 64 -12.86 23.83 -16.79
CA GLY A 64 -11.57 24.43 -16.50
C GLY A 64 -10.60 23.52 -15.73
N PRO A 65 -9.60 24.09 -15.01
CA PRO A 65 -8.61 23.34 -14.28
C PRO A 65 -9.25 22.44 -13.21
N SER A 66 -8.81 21.20 -13.13
CA SER A 66 -9.25 20.27 -12.08
C SER A 66 -8.64 20.66 -10.73
N GLY A 67 -9.42 20.54 -9.66
CA GLY A 67 -8.95 20.88 -8.32
C GLY A 67 -7.90 19.91 -7.78
N ILE A 68 -7.09 20.38 -6.84
CA ILE A 68 -6.00 19.61 -6.23
C ILE A 68 -6.47 18.50 -5.26
N ALA A 69 -7.71 18.59 -4.76
CA ALA A 69 -8.21 17.70 -3.70
C ALA A 69 -8.15 16.22 -4.07
N GLN A 70 -8.56 15.86 -5.29
CA GLN A 70 -8.53 14.48 -5.77
C GLN A 70 -7.11 13.97 -5.93
N PHE A 71 -6.20 14.80 -6.47
CA PHE A 71 -4.78 14.47 -6.57
C PHE A 71 -4.20 14.18 -5.19
N SER A 72 -4.41 15.07 -4.23
CA SER A 72 -3.92 14.93 -2.85
C SER A 72 -4.48 13.68 -2.18
N LYS A 73 -5.77 13.36 -2.36
CA LYS A 73 -6.39 12.14 -1.82
C LYS A 73 -5.72 10.87 -2.34
N VAL A 74 -5.49 10.78 -3.66
CA VAL A 74 -4.84 9.61 -4.25
C VAL A 74 -3.40 9.44 -3.74
N VAL A 75 -2.64 10.52 -3.69
CA VAL A 75 -1.26 10.50 -3.16
C VAL A 75 -1.25 10.14 -1.67
N ALA A 76 -2.15 10.71 -0.88
CA ALA A 76 -2.26 10.39 0.54
C ALA A 76 -2.50 8.90 0.80
N ILE A 77 -3.46 8.30 0.09
CA ILE A 77 -3.79 6.88 0.29
C ILE A 77 -2.69 5.98 -0.28
N ASN A 78 -2.34 6.16 -1.56
CA ASN A 78 -1.49 5.19 -2.26
C ASN A 78 -0.02 5.28 -1.87
N LEU A 79 0.49 6.47 -1.60
CA LEU A 79 1.91 6.70 -1.32
C LEU A 79 2.17 6.90 0.18
N ILE A 80 1.53 7.90 0.78
CA ILE A 80 1.77 8.22 2.19
C ILE A 80 1.26 7.09 3.08
N GLY A 81 0.07 6.52 2.77
CA GLY A 81 -0.48 5.39 3.50
C GLY A 81 0.41 4.15 3.41
N THR A 82 0.96 3.84 2.24
CA THR A 82 1.95 2.76 2.08
C THR A 82 3.18 2.99 2.96
N TYR A 83 3.76 4.20 2.93
CA TYR A 83 4.91 4.53 3.77
C TYR A 83 4.60 4.46 5.27
N ASN A 84 3.41 4.89 5.67
CA ASN A 84 2.96 4.84 7.05
C ASN A 84 2.98 3.41 7.63
N LEU A 85 2.45 2.42 6.88
CA LEU A 85 2.52 1.02 7.29
C LEU A 85 3.96 0.46 7.26
N ILE A 86 4.76 0.82 6.25
CA ILE A 86 6.18 0.43 6.18
C ILE A 86 6.92 0.86 7.43
N ASN A 87 6.77 2.13 7.82
CA ASN A 87 7.45 2.72 8.98
C ASN A 87 7.14 1.94 10.27
N GLN A 88 5.87 1.71 10.57
CA GLN A 88 5.44 1.00 11.78
C GLN A 88 5.87 -0.48 11.76
N ALA A 89 5.67 -1.17 10.64
CA ALA A 89 6.00 -2.58 10.52
C ALA A 89 7.51 -2.83 10.54
N ALA A 90 8.31 -2.00 9.86
CA ALA A 90 9.76 -2.12 9.85
C ALA A 90 10.33 -1.97 11.27
N ALA A 91 9.83 -1.03 12.07
CA ALA A 91 10.23 -0.87 13.46
C ALA A 91 9.93 -2.12 14.30
N ALA A 92 8.75 -2.73 14.11
CA ALA A 92 8.38 -3.97 14.80
C ALA A 92 9.25 -5.15 14.34
N MET A 93 9.48 -5.32 13.03
CA MET A 93 10.33 -6.39 12.49
C MET A 93 11.79 -6.27 12.94
N GLN A 94 12.32 -5.04 13.02
CA GLN A 94 13.70 -4.79 13.47
C GLN A 94 13.95 -5.30 14.90
N ALA A 95 12.94 -5.26 15.77
CA ALA A 95 13.02 -5.69 17.15
C ALA A 95 12.99 -7.24 17.32
N LEU A 96 12.64 -7.99 16.27
CA LEU A 96 12.54 -9.44 16.32
C LEU A 96 13.94 -10.10 16.32
N PRO A 97 14.07 -11.31 16.88
CA PRO A 97 15.26 -12.13 16.67
C PRO A 97 15.39 -12.48 15.19
N ALA A 98 16.62 -12.51 14.69
CA ALA A 98 16.88 -12.97 13.33
C ALA A 98 16.60 -14.48 13.20
N LEU A 99 16.09 -14.89 12.05
CA LEU A 99 16.00 -16.28 11.63
C LEU A 99 17.40 -16.82 11.27
N ALA A 100 17.51 -18.13 10.98
CA ALA A 100 18.79 -18.81 10.74
C ALA A 100 19.67 -18.12 9.69
N GLU A 101 19.07 -17.50 8.66
CA GLU A 101 19.80 -16.80 7.59
C GLU A 101 19.94 -15.28 7.83
N GLY A 102 19.66 -14.81 9.05
CA GLY A 102 19.74 -13.40 9.40
C GLY A 102 18.49 -12.58 9.03
N GLU A 103 17.48 -13.20 8.42
CA GLU A 103 16.23 -12.52 8.01
C GLU A 103 15.34 -12.21 9.23
N ARG A 104 14.76 -11.01 9.24
CA ARG A 104 13.74 -10.59 10.22
C ARG A 104 12.38 -10.37 9.62
N GLY A 105 12.29 -10.10 8.32
CA GLY A 105 11.00 -9.92 7.68
C GLY A 105 11.07 -9.48 6.22
N VAL A 106 9.91 -9.36 5.63
CA VAL A 106 9.73 -8.92 4.24
C VAL A 106 8.57 -7.93 4.12
N ILE A 107 8.80 -6.89 3.34
CA ILE A 107 7.79 -5.89 2.98
C ILE A 107 7.58 -5.95 1.47
N VAL A 108 6.34 -6.14 1.05
CA VAL A 108 5.96 -6.15 -0.37
C VAL A 108 4.94 -5.04 -0.60
N ASN A 109 5.27 -4.13 -1.50
CA ASN A 109 4.40 -3.02 -1.87
C ASN A 109 3.76 -3.26 -3.24
N THR A 110 2.59 -2.68 -3.46
CA THR A 110 1.87 -2.76 -4.73
C THR A 110 1.92 -1.41 -5.44
N ALA A 111 2.77 -1.31 -6.47
CA ALA A 111 2.78 -0.24 -7.45
C ALA A 111 1.76 -0.49 -8.58
N SER A 112 2.10 -0.22 -9.81
CA SER A 112 1.33 -0.49 -11.01
C SER A 112 2.22 -0.27 -12.24
N VAL A 113 1.91 -0.89 -13.37
CA VAL A 113 2.48 -0.50 -14.67
C VAL A 113 2.26 0.99 -14.97
N ALA A 114 1.18 1.58 -14.45
CA ALA A 114 0.90 3.01 -14.56
C ALA A 114 1.96 3.91 -13.89
N ALA A 115 2.86 3.35 -13.09
CA ALA A 115 4.03 4.08 -12.59
C ALA A 115 5.01 4.45 -13.71
N PHE A 116 4.98 3.73 -14.82
CA PHE A 116 5.89 3.85 -15.97
C PHE A 116 5.15 4.27 -17.24
N ASP A 117 3.92 3.78 -17.41
CA ASP A 117 3.10 3.99 -18.60
C ASP A 117 1.64 4.29 -18.19
N GLY A 118 1.42 5.51 -17.68
CA GLY A 118 0.12 5.98 -17.22
C GLY A 118 -0.76 6.50 -18.35
N GLN A 119 -2.06 6.26 -18.23
CA GLN A 119 -3.08 6.66 -19.19
C GLN A 119 -3.61 8.09 -18.92
N ILE A 120 -4.37 8.62 -19.85
CA ILE A 120 -5.08 9.90 -19.70
C ILE A 120 -5.91 9.88 -18.42
N GLY A 121 -5.77 10.92 -17.60
CA GLY A 121 -6.47 11.05 -16.34
C GLY A 121 -5.78 10.35 -15.15
N GLN A 122 -4.68 9.67 -15.35
CA GLN A 122 -3.98 8.94 -14.28
C GLN A 122 -2.83 9.72 -13.62
N ALA A 123 -2.74 11.05 -13.79
CA ALA A 123 -1.62 11.82 -13.26
C ALA A 123 -1.38 11.58 -11.75
N ALA A 124 -2.42 11.65 -10.92
CA ALA A 124 -2.31 11.39 -9.48
C ALA A 124 -1.97 9.92 -9.19
N TYR A 125 -2.61 8.99 -9.87
CA TYR A 125 -2.38 7.55 -9.70
C TYR A 125 -0.95 7.18 -10.10
N SER A 126 -0.52 7.57 -11.29
CA SER A 126 0.84 7.32 -11.79
C SER A 126 1.89 7.96 -10.89
N ALA A 127 1.71 9.21 -10.46
CA ALA A 127 2.61 9.87 -9.52
C ALA A 127 2.72 9.10 -8.19
N SER A 128 1.57 8.66 -7.63
CA SER A 128 1.56 7.89 -6.39
C SER A 128 2.25 6.54 -6.53
N LYS A 129 2.01 5.81 -7.62
CA LYS A 129 2.60 4.48 -7.86
C LYS A 129 4.09 4.57 -8.25
N ALA A 130 4.49 5.61 -8.99
CA ALA A 130 5.91 5.91 -9.23
C ALA A 130 6.64 6.29 -7.92
N GLY A 131 5.97 7.00 -7.01
CA GLY A 131 6.49 7.27 -5.67
C GLY A 131 6.75 5.98 -4.87
N VAL A 132 5.83 5.01 -4.93
CA VAL A 132 6.02 3.69 -4.30
C VAL A 132 7.24 2.97 -4.89
N VAL A 133 7.41 2.98 -6.22
CA VAL A 133 8.61 2.44 -6.88
C VAL A 133 9.86 3.16 -6.40
N GLY A 134 9.84 4.51 -6.40
CA GLY A 134 10.98 5.35 -6.05
C GLY A 134 11.46 5.16 -4.60
N MET A 135 10.55 4.94 -3.64
CA MET A 135 10.93 4.72 -2.24
C MET A 135 11.43 3.29 -1.96
N THR A 136 11.22 2.33 -2.86
CA THR A 136 11.57 0.92 -2.63
C THR A 136 13.05 0.73 -2.38
N LEU A 137 13.91 1.22 -3.26
CA LEU A 137 15.35 1.00 -3.17
C LEU A 137 16.00 1.71 -1.96
N PRO A 138 15.74 2.99 -1.66
CA PRO A 138 16.28 3.62 -0.46
C PRO A 138 15.86 2.90 0.82
N ILE A 139 14.58 2.50 0.95
CA ILE A 139 14.11 1.75 2.13
C ILE A 139 14.78 0.36 2.19
N ALA A 140 14.89 -0.35 1.06
CA ALA A 140 15.58 -1.65 1.01
C ALA A 140 17.04 -1.55 1.48
N ARG A 141 17.77 -0.50 1.05
CA ARG A 141 19.15 -0.24 1.48
C ARG A 141 19.25 0.06 2.97
N GLU A 142 18.32 0.84 3.50
CA GLU A 142 18.27 1.15 4.92
C GLU A 142 17.95 -0.07 5.77
N MET A 143 17.01 -0.91 5.32
CA MET A 143 16.53 -2.09 6.06
C MET A 143 17.44 -3.32 5.90
N ALA A 144 18.33 -3.35 4.91
CA ALA A 144 19.22 -4.49 4.65
C ALA A 144 20.06 -4.88 5.87
N ARG A 145 20.60 -3.92 6.60
CA ARG A 145 21.38 -4.15 7.81
C ARG A 145 20.61 -4.86 8.95
N PHE A 146 19.28 -4.82 8.87
CA PHE A 146 18.39 -5.47 9.84
C PHE A 146 17.85 -6.81 9.33
N GLY A 147 18.24 -7.23 8.12
CA GLY A 147 17.71 -8.45 7.52
C GLY A 147 16.22 -8.33 7.14
N ILE A 148 15.76 -7.14 6.76
CA ILE A 148 14.41 -6.89 6.28
C ILE A 148 14.47 -6.60 4.78
N ARG A 149 13.82 -7.45 3.98
CA ARG A 149 13.72 -7.27 2.53
C ARG A 149 12.55 -6.35 2.18
N VAL A 150 12.75 -5.48 1.21
CA VAL A 150 11.70 -4.57 0.72
C VAL A 150 11.60 -4.70 -0.79
N MET A 151 10.41 -5.01 -1.28
CA MET A 151 10.13 -5.24 -2.68
C MET A 151 8.86 -4.54 -3.09
N THR A 152 8.74 -4.28 -4.39
CA THR A 152 7.53 -3.69 -4.98
C THR A 152 7.17 -4.46 -6.24
N ILE A 153 5.94 -4.89 -6.35
CA ILE A 153 5.37 -5.43 -7.58
C ILE A 153 4.67 -4.31 -8.36
N ALA A 154 4.72 -4.38 -9.67
CA ALA A 154 4.03 -3.45 -10.58
C ALA A 154 3.05 -4.23 -11.46
N PRO A 155 1.87 -4.58 -10.96
CA PRO A 155 0.88 -5.34 -11.70
C PRO A 155 0.42 -4.61 -12.96
N GLY A 156 0.11 -5.37 -13.98
CA GLY A 156 -0.62 -4.92 -15.16
C GLY A 156 -2.13 -4.78 -14.90
N LEU A 157 -2.92 -4.97 -15.95
CA LEU A 157 -4.38 -4.95 -15.86
C LEU A 157 -4.90 -6.31 -15.41
N PHE A 158 -5.72 -6.30 -14.39
CA PHE A 158 -6.42 -7.47 -13.87
C PHE A 158 -7.91 -7.16 -13.77
N GLU A 159 -8.75 -8.14 -14.06
CA GLU A 159 -10.18 -8.05 -13.83
C GLU A 159 -10.46 -8.03 -12.33
N THR A 160 -10.72 -6.85 -11.80
CA THR A 160 -10.94 -6.59 -10.37
C THR A 160 -12.12 -5.63 -10.19
N PRO A 161 -12.72 -5.57 -9.00
CA PRO A 161 -13.75 -4.55 -8.71
C PRO A 161 -13.28 -3.11 -8.97
N MET A 162 -12.00 -2.82 -8.77
CA MET A 162 -11.42 -1.51 -9.10
C MET A 162 -11.49 -1.25 -10.61
N MET A 163 -11.14 -2.23 -11.45
CA MET A 163 -11.23 -2.11 -12.91
C MET A 163 -12.68 -1.96 -13.36
N ALA A 164 -13.58 -2.78 -12.81
CA ALA A 164 -15.01 -2.72 -13.13
C ALA A 164 -15.68 -1.40 -12.72
N SER A 165 -15.09 -0.65 -11.80
CA SER A 165 -15.58 0.69 -11.40
C SER A 165 -15.20 1.81 -12.37
N LEU A 166 -14.33 1.56 -13.35
CA LEU A 166 -13.94 2.53 -14.37
C LEU A 166 -15.03 2.65 -15.45
N PRO A 167 -15.16 3.81 -16.11
CA PRO A 167 -16.03 3.94 -17.27
C PRO A 167 -15.69 2.93 -18.37
N ALA A 168 -16.70 2.38 -19.06
CA ALA A 168 -16.51 1.37 -20.09
C ALA A 168 -15.53 1.78 -21.22
N GLU A 169 -15.41 3.09 -21.45
CA GLU A 169 -14.48 3.68 -22.43
C GLU A 169 -12.98 3.58 -21.97
N VAL A 170 -12.75 3.21 -20.73
CA VAL A 170 -11.42 3.14 -20.09
C VAL A 170 -11.02 1.69 -19.74
N GLN A 171 -11.99 0.77 -19.76
CA GLN A 171 -11.79 -0.67 -19.59
C GLN A 171 -11.25 -1.30 -20.89
#